data_d33680d1a662894d6422d130eea3f9d0
#
_entry.id   d33680d1a662894d6422d130eea3f9d0
#
_cell.length_a   1.000
_cell.length_b   1.000
_cell.length_c   1.000
_cell.angle_alpha   90.00
_cell.angle_beta   90.00
_cell.angle_gamma   90.00
#
_symmetry.space_group_name_H-M   'P 1'
#
loop_
_entity.id
_entity.type
_entity.pdbx_description
1 polymer ?
#
loop_
_entity_poly.entity_id
_entity_poly.type
_entity_poly.pdbx_seq_one_letter_code
_entity_poly.pdbx_strand_id
1 'polypeptide(L)'
;MTLLTLRALLFFFSALTTVFLGGCMGPGVGMPRPGGLAAAQTRQIQMMGGGPDMANLFKKQQLMQDLMSNPDLPAWHDQRQKIMMAVGDRVFDKSFDEVYEGMIVALATLGSRVNNMDRTSGYITGSIPDLGPERNLQLQQDSLAEYARIKGYPDSVLQSQGPRDINLSASQGMMSRMGGSGLTLTMVRQSTHQTKVKLRFDNIYYPTTEQELYRNVWAAVDKQMFLDKALDH
;
A
#
# COMPACT_ATOMS: atom_id res chain seq x y z
N MET A 1 18.65 32.39 34.94
CA MET A 1 20.08 32.44 34.59
C MET A 1 20.34 31.20 33.77
N THR A 2 20.59 31.15 32.57
CA THR A 2 21.20 31.85 31.44
C THR A 2 20.68 31.11 30.20
N LEU A 3 19.94 31.71 29.31
CA LEU A 3 20.27 32.46 28.11
C LEU A 3 21.15 31.74 27.07
N LEU A 4 20.49 31.55 25.90
CA LEU A 4 21.02 31.75 24.56
C LEU A 4 22.14 30.82 24.04
N THR A 5 21.84 30.07 22.96
CA THR A 5 22.52 30.32 21.70
C THR A 5 21.69 29.86 20.49
N LEU A 6 21.13 30.82 19.84
CA LEU A 6 20.72 30.89 18.45
C LEU A 6 21.97 31.03 17.56
N ARG A 7 22.14 30.17 16.57
CA ARG A 7 22.97 30.39 15.37
C ARG A 7 22.44 29.44 14.30
N ALA A 8 21.60 29.86 13.39
CA ALA A 8 21.84 30.51 12.10
C ALA A 8 23.03 29.91 11.36
N LEU A 9 22.77 29.13 10.33
CA LEU A 9 23.67 28.95 9.22
C LEU A 9 22.86 28.99 7.91
N LEU A 10 23.04 30.12 7.28
CA LEU A 10 22.58 30.54 5.97
C LEU A 10 23.50 29.99 4.87
N PHE A 11 22.90 29.69 3.73
CA PHE A 11 23.40 29.78 2.36
C PHE A 11 24.52 28.84 1.90
N PHE A 12 24.15 27.98 0.96
CA PHE A 12 24.92 27.86 -0.27
C PHE A 12 23.96 27.72 -1.46
N PHE A 13 23.71 28.88 -2.09
CA PHE A 13 23.26 28.97 -3.46
C PHE A 13 24.47 28.72 -4.35
N SER A 14 24.46 27.67 -5.14
CA SER A 14 25.39 27.49 -6.24
C SER A 14 24.61 27.66 -7.55
N ALA A 15 24.76 28.81 -8.15
CA ALA A 15 24.29 29.13 -9.48
C ALA A 15 25.11 28.34 -10.50
N LEU A 16 24.46 27.47 -11.28
CA LEU A 16 25.05 26.87 -12.47
C LEU A 16 24.42 27.55 -13.68
N THR A 17 25.20 28.45 -14.28
CA THR A 17 24.96 29.15 -15.53
C THR A 17 24.85 28.17 -16.68
N THR A 18 23.69 28.07 -17.30
CA THR A 18 23.49 27.39 -18.57
C THR A 18 23.69 28.35 -19.73
N VAL A 19 24.64 28.00 -20.56
CA VAL A 19 24.96 28.65 -21.83
C VAL A 19 23.82 28.43 -22.82
N PHE A 20 23.17 29.52 -23.24
CA PHE A 20 22.24 29.55 -24.36
C PHE A 20 23.05 29.58 -25.67
N LEU A 21 22.94 28.51 -26.44
CA LEU A 21 23.20 28.54 -27.87
C LEU A 21 21.89 28.62 -28.61
N GLY A 22 21.74 29.73 -29.32
CA GLY A 22 20.57 30.07 -30.09
C GLY A 22 20.33 29.09 -31.23
N GLY A 23 19.08 28.74 -31.41
CA GLY A 23 18.56 27.98 -32.57
C GLY A 23 17.20 28.55 -32.94
N CYS A 24 17.12 28.99 -34.17
CA CYS A 24 16.08 29.64 -34.95
C CYS A 24 14.62 29.47 -34.49
N MET A 25 13.96 30.59 -34.32
CA MET A 25 12.51 30.71 -34.23
C MET A 25 11.87 30.32 -35.57
N GLY A 26 11.10 29.20 -35.55
CA GLY A 26 10.06 28.90 -36.52
C GLY A 26 8.70 29.19 -35.88
N PRO A 27 7.78 29.90 -36.52
CA PRO A 27 6.48 30.18 -35.96
C PRO A 27 5.56 28.96 -36.12
N GLY A 28 4.98 28.49 -35.02
CA GLY A 28 3.80 27.65 -35.10
C GLY A 28 3.92 26.19 -34.63
N VAL A 29 4.47 25.95 -33.46
CA VAL A 29 4.27 24.66 -32.82
C VAL A 29 3.41 24.87 -31.56
N GLY A 30 2.11 24.61 -31.70
CA GLY A 30 1.17 24.60 -30.60
C GLY A 30 1.65 23.60 -29.55
N MET A 31 1.65 23.97 -28.27
CA MET A 31 1.99 23.07 -27.16
C MET A 31 1.13 21.80 -27.26
N PRO A 32 1.73 20.61 -27.23
CA PRO A 32 0.97 19.37 -27.24
C PRO A 32 0.13 19.31 -25.96
N ARG A 33 -1.18 19.18 -26.10
CA ARG A 33 -2.10 18.86 -25.01
C ARG A 33 -1.64 17.56 -24.36
N PRO A 34 -1.73 17.42 -23.01
CA PRO A 34 -1.22 16.22 -22.28
C PRO A 34 -1.84 14.88 -22.70
N GLY A 35 -2.86 14.85 -23.54
CA GLY A 35 -3.40 13.63 -24.15
C GLY A 35 -2.80 13.25 -25.51
N GLY A 36 -1.97 14.11 -26.11
CA GLY A 36 -1.47 13.88 -27.47
C GLY A 36 -0.32 12.87 -27.59
N LEU A 37 0.49 12.73 -26.56
CA LEU A 37 1.65 11.83 -26.58
C LEU A 37 1.24 10.34 -26.57
N ALA A 38 0.24 9.98 -25.79
CA ALA A 38 -0.26 8.60 -25.73
C ALA A 38 -0.90 8.18 -27.07
N ALA A 39 -1.65 9.08 -27.70
CA ALA A 39 -2.27 8.82 -29.00
C ALA A 39 -1.23 8.75 -30.15
N ALA A 40 -0.16 9.55 -30.09
CA ALA A 40 0.92 9.52 -31.06
C ALA A 40 1.74 8.21 -30.95
N GLN A 41 2.06 7.77 -29.74
CA GLN A 41 2.75 6.49 -29.50
C GLN A 41 1.92 5.30 -29.97
N THR A 42 0.62 5.29 -29.71
CA THR A 42 -0.28 4.21 -30.18
C THR A 42 -0.32 4.12 -31.72
N ARG A 43 -0.32 5.27 -32.43
CA ARG A 43 -0.28 5.29 -33.88
C ARG A 43 1.07 4.81 -34.44
N GLN A 44 2.17 5.13 -33.78
CA GLN A 44 3.50 4.70 -34.20
C GLN A 44 3.70 3.19 -34.05
N ILE A 45 3.14 2.58 -33.00
CA ILE A 45 3.15 1.14 -32.78
C ILE A 45 2.30 0.41 -33.82
N GLN A 46 1.16 0.98 -34.21
CA GLN A 46 0.30 0.43 -35.26
C GLN A 46 0.99 0.43 -36.63
N MET A 47 1.81 1.44 -36.91
CA MET A 47 2.63 1.50 -38.15
C MET A 47 3.79 0.52 -38.17
N MET A 48 4.28 0.06 -37.02
CA MET A 48 5.36 -0.95 -36.90
C MET A 48 4.87 -2.39 -36.96
N GLY A 49 3.62 -2.65 -37.32
CA GLY A 49 3.08 -4.00 -37.46
C GLY A 49 2.79 -4.68 -36.11
N GLY A 50 2.73 -3.92 -35.03
CA GLY A 50 2.32 -4.40 -33.73
C GLY A 50 0.82 -4.70 -33.75
N GLY A 51 0.44 -5.98 -33.63
CA GLY A 51 -0.95 -6.42 -33.54
C GLY A 51 -1.68 -5.83 -32.32
N PRO A 52 -2.98 -6.02 -32.21
CA PRO A 52 -3.79 -5.50 -31.10
C PRO A 52 -3.27 -5.91 -29.71
N ASP A 53 -2.54 -7.01 -29.61
CA ASP A 53 -1.92 -7.49 -28.37
C ASP A 53 -0.80 -6.55 -27.86
N MET A 54 0.01 -6.02 -28.76
CA MET A 54 1.06 -5.07 -28.38
C MET A 54 0.49 -3.75 -27.85
N ALA A 55 -0.57 -3.24 -28.48
CA ALA A 55 -1.24 -2.03 -28.02
C ALA A 55 -1.87 -2.23 -26.60
N ASN A 56 -2.43 -3.40 -26.35
CA ASN A 56 -2.99 -3.74 -25.04
C ASN A 56 -1.89 -3.94 -23.99
N LEU A 57 -0.74 -4.49 -24.35
CA LEU A 57 0.42 -4.59 -23.47
C LEU A 57 0.93 -3.23 -23.02
N PHE A 58 1.07 -2.27 -23.93
CA PHE A 58 1.47 -0.92 -23.57
C PHE A 58 0.44 -0.26 -22.65
N LYS A 59 -0.87 -0.42 -22.92
CA LYS A 59 -1.92 0.09 -22.05
C LYS A 59 -1.86 -0.56 -20.67
N LYS A 60 -1.59 -1.86 -20.57
CA LYS A 60 -1.43 -2.58 -19.30
C LYS A 60 -0.22 -2.06 -18.52
N GLN A 61 0.90 -1.83 -19.19
CA GLN A 61 2.09 -1.26 -18.56
C GLN A 61 1.83 0.17 -18.07
N GLN A 62 1.17 1.00 -18.87
CA GLN A 62 0.77 2.34 -18.47
C GLN A 62 -0.19 2.32 -17.27
N LEU A 63 -1.17 1.41 -17.29
CA LEU A 63 -2.11 1.21 -16.18
C LEU A 63 -1.39 0.83 -14.89
N MET A 64 -0.41 -0.07 -14.96
CA MET A 64 0.41 -0.45 -13.80
C MET A 64 1.23 0.74 -13.28
N GLN A 65 1.84 1.51 -14.17
CA GLN A 65 2.59 2.70 -13.79
C GLN A 65 1.70 3.77 -13.16
N ASP A 66 0.50 3.96 -13.68
CA ASP A 66 -0.49 4.90 -13.15
C ASP A 66 -0.95 4.47 -11.76
N LEU A 67 -1.25 3.18 -11.56
CA LEU A 67 -1.57 2.61 -10.27
C LEU A 67 -0.46 2.82 -9.24
N MET A 68 0.80 2.62 -9.63
CA MET A 68 1.95 2.83 -8.73
C MET A 68 2.17 4.30 -8.39
N SER A 69 1.89 5.21 -9.32
CA SER A 69 2.10 6.64 -9.14
C SER A 69 0.95 7.32 -8.37
N ASN A 70 -0.26 6.79 -8.50
CA ASN A 70 -1.49 7.35 -7.92
C ASN A 70 -2.36 6.27 -7.28
N PRO A 71 -1.88 5.61 -6.21
CA PRO A 71 -2.62 4.53 -5.57
C PRO A 71 -3.82 5.03 -4.74
N ASP A 72 -3.89 6.31 -4.42
CA ASP A 72 -4.93 6.86 -3.53
C ASP A 72 -6.13 7.36 -4.33
N LEU A 73 -7.04 6.43 -4.65
CA LEU A 73 -8.31 6.74 -5.28
C LEU A 73 -9.37 7.11 -4.23
N PRO A 74 -10.21 8.15 -4.46
CA PRO A 74 -11.29 8.49 -3.54
C PRO A 74 -12.23 7.31 -3.25
N ALA A 75 -12.58 6.53 -4.26
CA ALA A 75 -13.42 5.34 -4.10
C ALA A 75 -12.77 4.29 -3.19
N TRP A 76 -11.46 4.11 -3.25
CA TRP A 76 -10.73 3.20 -2.38
C TRP A 76 -10.59 3.73 -0.96
N HIS A 77 -10.43 5.04 -0.79
CA HIS A 77 -10.44 5.66 0.52
C HIS A 77 -11.75 5.36 1.27
N ASP A 78 -12.90 5.59 0.62
CA ASP A 78 -14.21 5.31 1.20
C ASP A 78 -14.40 3.81 1.53
N GLN A 79 -13.93 2.95 0.65
CA GLN A 79 -14.00 1.50 0.86
C GLN A 79 -13.13 1.05 2.03
N ARG A 80 -11.90 1.52 2.13
CA ARG A 80 -11.00 1.24 3.26
C ARG A 80 -11.59 1.74 4.57
N GLN A 81 -12.17 2.94 4.57
CA GLN A 81 -12.84 3.46 5.77
C GLN A 81 -13.99 2.55 6.21
N LYS A 82 -14.81 2.04 5.28
CA LYS A 82 -15.86 1.07 5.60
C LYS A 82 -15.29 -0.23 6.16
N ILE A 83 -14.22 -0.77 5.57
CA ILE A 83 -13.54 -1.97 6.06
C ILE A 83 -13.03 -1.74 7.48
N MET A 84 -12.32 -0.65 7.71
CA MET A 84 -11.78 -0.28 9.01
C MET A 84 -12.90 -0.17 10.08
N MET A 85 -14.02 0.44 9.75
CA MET A 85 -15.17 0.57 10.67
C MET A 85 -15.84 -0.76 10.95
N ALA A 86 -15.90 -1.67 9.96
CA ALA A 86 -16.57 -2.95 10.10
C ALA A 86 -15.74 -3.99 10.87
N VAL A 87 -14.42 -4.01 10.65
CA VAL A 87 -13.56 -5.09 11.17
C VAL A 87 -12.33 -4.62 11.93
N GLY A 88 -12.06 -3.32 11.98
CA GLY A 88 -10.88 -2.77 12.63
C GLY A 88 -10.93 -2.77 14.15
N ASP A 89 -12.11 -2.89 14.74
CA ASP A 89 -12.31 -2.91 16.19
C ASP A 89 -12.94 -4.26 16.61
N ARG A 90 -12.42 -4.86 17.69
CA ARG A 90 -12.99 -6.06 18.32
C ARG A 90 -13.02 -5.94 19.82
N VAL A 91 -13.98 -6.61 20.44
CA VAL A 91 -14.09 -6.75 21.89
C VAL A 91 -13.88 -8.22 22.23
N PHE A 92 -13.02 -8.48 23.20
CA PHE A 92 -12.70 -9.80 23.72
C PHE A 92 -13.22 -9.89 25.16
N ASP A 93 -13.92 -10.99 25.47
CA ASP A 93 -14.37 -11.31 26.82
C ASP A 93 -13.23 -11.98 27.60
N LYS A 94 -12.11 -11.27 27.70
CA LYS A 94 -10.88 -11.66 28.38
C LYS A 94 -10.26 -10.43 29.05
N SER A 95 -9.41 -10.69 30.04
CA SER A 95 -8.67 -9.64 30.73
C SER A 95 -7.72 -8.91 29.77
N PHE A 96 -7.37 -7.68 30.11
CA PHE A 96 -6.42 -6.89 29.32
C PHE A 96 -5.07 -7.62 29.13
N ASP A 97 -4.59 -8.25 30.18
CA ASP A 97 -3.27 -8.91 30.15
C ASP A 97 -3.26 -10.13 29.24
N GLU A 98 -4.31 -10.98 29.29
CA GLU A 98 -4.46 -12.10 28.37
C GLU A 98 -4.54 -11.66 26.91
N VAL A 99 -5.35 -10.63 26.62
CA VAL A 99 -5.48 -10.09 25.27
C VAL A 99 -4.18 -9.48 24.78
N TYR A 100 -3.47 -8.75 25.65
CA TYR A 100 -2.19 -8.13 25.31
C TYR A 100 -1.14 -9.17 24.94
N GLU A 101 -0.98 -10.21 25.74
CA GLU A 101 -0.04 -11.30 25.48
C GLU A 101 -0.42 -12.10 24.23
N GLY A 102 -1.69 -12.45 24.09
CA GLY A 102 -2.19 -13.15 22.91
C GLY A 102 -1.98 -12.38 21.61
N MET A 103 -2.11 -11.04 21.64
CA MET A 103 -1.80 -10.19 20.48
C MET A 103 -0.34 -10.25 20.10
N ILE A 104 0.59 -10.18 21.05
CA ILE A 104 2.03 -10.28 20.79
C ILE A 104 2.37 -11.62 20.15
N VAL A 105 1.86 -12.72 20.71
CA VAL A 105 2.10 -14.07 20.18
C VAL A 105 1.50 -14.23 18.78
N ALA A 106 0.28 -13.75 18.56
CA ALA A 106 -0.35 -13.78 17.24
C ALA A 106 0.45 -13.00 16.18
N LEU A 107 0.92 -11.80 16.51
CA LEU A 107 1.76 -11.01 15.62
C LEU A 107 3.10 -11.71 15.31
N ALA A 108 3.74 -12.29 16.32
CA ALA A 108 4.98 -13.05 16.14
C ALA A 108 4.76 -14.27 15.25
N THR A 109 3.65 -14.98 15.40
CA THR A 109 3.28 -16.15 14.57
C THR A 109 3.08 -15.74 13.09
N LEU A 110 2.61 -14.54 12.85
CA LEU A 110 2.44 -13.97 11.50
C LEU A 110 3.74 -13.39 10.93
N GLY A 111 4.87 -13.49 11.64
CA GLY A 111 6.14 -12.92 11.20
C GLY A 111 6.22 -11.39 11.30
N SER A 112 5.27 -10.74 11.96
CA SER A 112 5.31 -9.31 12.20
C SER A 112 6.42 -8.96 13.19
N ARG A 113 7.19 -7.90 12.89
CA ARG A 113 8.16 -7.36 13.85
C ARG A 113 7.46 -6.34 14.72
N VAL A 114 7.48 -6.57 16.03
CA VAL A 114 7.04 -5.56 17.00
C VAL A 114 8.14 -4.50 17.12
N ASN A 115 7.78 -3.25 16.81
CA ASN A 115 8.72 -2.11 16.82
C ASN A 115 8.69 -1.39 18.16
N ASN A 116 7.49 -1.23 18.71
CA ASN A 116 7.29 -0.63 20.02
C ASN A 116 6.10 -1.27 20.71
N MET A 117 6.17 -1.41 22.03
CA MET A 117 5.07 -1.90 22.86
C MET A 117 5.09 -1.23 24.22
N ASP A 118 3.91 -0.81 24.66
CA ASP A 118 3.69 -0.26 26.00
C ASP A 118 2.44 -0.90 26.61
N ARG A 119 2.67 -1.78 27.58
CA ARG A 119 1.58 -2.49 28.27
C ARG A 119 0.71 -1.55 29.08
N THR A 120 1.29 -0.48 29.62
CA THR A 120 0.56 0.47 30.47
C THR A 120 -0.50 1.22 29.67
N SER A 121 -0.15 1.69 28.48
CA SER A 121 -1.07 2.39 27.58
C SER A 121 -1.85 1.44 26.67
N GLY A 122 -1.50 0.15 26.62
CA GLY A 122 -2.12 -0.83 25.72
C GLY A 122 -1.78 -0.60 24.25
N TYR A 123 -0.56 -0.13 23.98
CA TYR A 123 -0.13 0.26 22.64
C TYR A 123 0.92 -0.69 22.10
N ILE A 124 0.73 -1.16 20.88
CA ILE A 124 1.70 -1.98 20.14
C ILE A 124 1.79 -1.44 18.72
N THR A 125 3.03 -1.24 18.23
CA THR A 125 3.28 -0.99 16.81
C THR A 125 4.20 -2.05 16.25
N GLY A 126 4.02 -2.34 14.99
CA GLY A 126 4.83 -3.35 14.31
C GLY A 126 4.80 -3.22 12.79
N SER A 127 5.52 -4.12 12.14
CA SER A 127 5.44 -4.28 10.70
C SER A 127 4.15 -5.01 10.31
N ILE A 128 3.69 -4.78 9.08
CA ILE A 128 2.59 -5.56 8.51
C ILE A 128 3.02 -7.02 8.37
N PRO A 129 2.11 -7.99 8.65
CA PRO A 129 2.34 -9.39 8.40
C PRO A 129 2.68 -9.66 6.93
N ASP A 130 3.61 -10.58 6.68
CA ASP A 130 3.89 -11.05 5.33
C ASP A 130 2.79 -12.04 4.90
N LEU A 131 2.12 -11.74 3.80
CA LEU A 131 1.09 -12.61 3.22
C LEU A 131 1.67 -13.72 2.34
N GLY A 132 2.97 -13.68 2.10
CA GLY A 132 3.65 -14.56 1.17
C GLY A 132 3.58 -14.08 -0.30
N PRO A 133 4.54 -14.53 -1.14
CA PRO A 133 4.71 -13.99 -2.49
C PRO A 133 3.51 -14.27 -3.40
N GLU A 134 2.94 -15.46 -3.34
CA GLU A 134 1.80 -15.84 -4.20
C GLU A 134 0.55 -15.01 -3.87
N ARG A 135 0.26 -14.85 -2.58
CA ARG A 135 -0.90 -14.07 -2.14
C ARG A 135 -0.74 -12.60 -2.45
N ASN A 136 0.45 -12.04 -2.24
CA ASN A 136 0.76 -10.66 -2.59
C ASN A 136 0.60 -10.42 -4.10
N LEU A 137 1.04 -11.35 -4.95
CA LEU A 137 0.87 -11.28 -6.40
C LEU A 137 -0.62 -11.28 -6.78
N GLN A 138 -1.42 -12.18 -6.18
CA GLN A 138 -2.85 -12.23 -6.44
C GLN A 138 -3.55 -10.93 -6.04
N LEU A 139 -3.28 -10.42 -4.85
CA LEU A 139 -3.86 -9.15 -4.37
C LEU A 139 -3.48 -7.96 -5.27
N GLN A 140 -2.26 -7.96 -5.80
CA GLN A 140 -1.83 -6.96 -6.77
C GLN A 140 -2.60 -7.06 -8.09
N GLN A 141 -2.83 -8.27 -8.59
CA GLN A 141 -3.62 -8.50 -9.81
C GLN A 141 -5.08 -8.08 -9.60
N ASP A 142 -5.67 -8.44 -8.46
CA ASP A 142 -7.03 -8.05 -8.10
C ASP A 142 -7.16 -6.52 -8.03
N SER A 143 -6.19 -5.85 -7.40
CA SER A 143 -6.15 -4.39 -7.29
C SER A 143 -5.98 -3.72 -8.66
N LEU A 144 -5.15 -4.28 -9.53
CA LEU A 144 -4.98 -3.78 -10.91
C LEU A 144 -6.27 -3.94 -11.73
N ALA A 145 -6.97 -5.05 -11.56
CA ALA A 145 -8.23 -5.30 -12.24
C ALA A 145 -9.33 -4.32 -11.77
N GLU A 146 -9.39 -4.07 -10.48
CA GLU A 146 -10.32 -3.10 -9.92
C GLU A 146 -9.99 -1.67 -10.37
N TYR A 147 -8.71 -1.30 -10.36
CA TYR A 147 -8.25 0.00 -10.85
C TYR A 147 -8.59 0.20 -12.33
N ALA A 148 -8.36 -0.80 -13.17
CA ALA A 148 -8.71 -0.78 -14.58
C ALA A 148 -10.21 -0.51 -14.79
N ARG A 149 -11.05 -1.18 -14.01
CA ARG A 149 -12.51 -1.00 -14.06
C ARG A 149 -12.93 0.41 -13.66
N ILE A 150 -12.35 0.95 -12.58
CA ILE A 150 -12.62 2.32 -12.12
C ILE A 150 -12.20 3.35 -13.19
N LYS A 151 -11.08 3.12 -13.87
CA LYS A 151 -10.56 3.99 -14.93
C LYS A 151 -11.20 3.76 -16.30
N GLY A 152 -12.10 2.78 -16.44
CA GLY A 152 -12.81 2.48 -17.68
C GLY A 152 -11.98 1.76 -18.74
N TYR A 153 -10.93 1.03 -18.35
CA TYR A 153 -10.17 0.20 -19.26
C TYR A 153 -10.94 -1.08 -19.61
N PRO A 154 -10.93 -1.51 -20.88
CA PRO A 154 -11.58 -2.76 -21.26
C PRO A 154 -10.82 -3.99 -20.74
N ASP A 155 -11.55 -5.07 -20.45
CA ASP A 155 -10.97 -6.33 -19.93
C ASP A 155 -9.89 -6.92 -20.84
N SER A 156 -9.93 -6.66 -22.14
CA SER A 156 -8.92 -7.10 -23.10
C SER A 156 -7.50 -6.57 -22.76
N VAL A 157 -7.39 -5.43 -22.07
CA VAL A 157 -6.10 -4.89 -21.61
C VAL A 157 -5.52 -5.76 -20.50
N LEU A 158 -6.36 -6.27 -19.60
CA LEU A 158 -5.92 -7.13 -18.50
C LEU A 158 -5.54 -8.53 -18.98
N GLN A 159 -6.25 -9.05 -19.99
CA GLN A 159 -6.05 -10.39 -20.55
C GLN A 159 -4.85 -10.46 -21.50
N SER A 160 -4.28 -9.32 -21.94
CA SER A 160 -3.12 -9.33 -22.80
C SER A 160 -1.94 -10.01 -22.08
N GLN A 161 -1.55 -11.16 -22.62
CA GLN A 161 -0.37 -11.89 -22.13
C GLN A 161 0.88 -11.24 -22.75
N GLY A 162 1.64 -10.55 -21.90
CA GLY A 162 3.01 -10.17 -22.24
C GLY A 162 3.91 -11.41 -22.30
N PRO A 163 5.08 -11.31 -22.95
CA PRO A 163 6.11 -12.32 -22.78
C PRO A 163 6.29 -12.48 -21.27
N ARG A 164 6.18 -13.74 -20.84
CA ARG A 164 6.08 -14.20 -19.44
C ARG A 164 6.80 -13.26 -18.48
N ASP A 165 6.01 -12.60 -17.62
CA ASP A 165 6.47 -12.07 -16.35
C ASP A 165 7.69 -11.13 -16.36
N ILE A 166 7.66 -10.16 -17.28
CA ILE A 166 8.60 -9.04 -17.16
C ILE A 166 8.31 -8.31 -15.86
N ASN A 167 8.96 -8.82 -14.80
CA ASN A 167 9.26 -8.10 -13.57
C ASN A 167 8.10 -7.62 -12.68
N LEU A 168 7.03 -8.41 -12.51
CA LEU A 168 6.22 -8.29 -11.30
C LEU A 168 7.08 -8.51 -10.03
N SER A 169 8.10 -9.36 -10.10
CA SER A 169 9.09 -9.55 -9.02
C SER A 169 9.97 -8.32 -8.75
N ALA A 170 10.26 -7.51 -9.76
CA ALA A 170 10.97 -6.23 -9.55
C ALA A 170 10.06 -5.18 -8.88
N SER A 171 8.76 -5.20 -9.17
CA SER A 171 7.79 -4.32 -8.49
C SER A 171 7.52 -4.75 -7.06
N GLN A 172 7.63 -6.05 -6.71
CA GLN A 172 7.60 -6.52 -5.32
C GLN A 172 8.71 -5.90 -4.47
N GLY A 173 9.93 -5.81 -5.02
CA GLY A 173 11.04 -5.12 -4.34
C GLY A 173 10.82 -3.62 -4.18
N MET A 174 10.05 -2.99 -5.05
CA MET A 174 9.70 -1.56 -4.95
C MET A 174 8.58 -1.31 -3.94
N MET A 175 7.54 -2.14 -3.88
CA MET A 175 6.47 -2.01 -2.89
C MET A 175 6.97 -2.22 -1.46
N SER A 176 7.92 -3.14 -1.25
CA SER A 176 8.59 -3.32 0.04
C SER A 176 9.47 -2.12 0.43
N ARG A 177 9.87 -1.29 -0.52
CA ARG A 177 10.70 -0.10 -0.29
C ARG A 177 9.94 1.21 -0.14
N MET A 178 8.66 1.25 -0.52
CA MET A 178 7.82 2.43 -0.30
C MET A 178 7.38 2.48 1.16
N GLY A 179 8.27 3.01 1.98
CA GLY A 179 8.07 3.49 3.34
C GLY A 179 7.22 2.59 4.24
N GLY A 180 7.86 1.90 5.13
CA GLY A 180 7.36 1.12 6.23
C GLY A 180 5.86 1.09 6.46
N SER A 181 5.18 0.22 5.73
CA SER A 181 3.80 -0.10 6.08
C SER A 181 3.79 -0.69 7.48
N GLY A 182 3.01 -0.10 8.36
CA GLY A 182 2.97 -0.43 9.77
C GLY A 182 1.59 -0.92 10.20
N LEU A 183 1.56 -1.57 11.34
CA LEU A 183 0.33 -1.80 12.08
C LEU A 183 0.40 -1.12 13.44
N THR A 184 -0.74 -0.68 13.90
CA THR A 184 -0.94 -0.10 15.22
C THR A 184 -2.10 -0.81 15.91
N LEU A 185 -1.83 -1.32 17.10
CA LEU A 185 -2.83 -1.85 18.01
C LEU A 185 -2.99 -0.92 19.19
N THR A 186 -4.23 -0.61 19.52
CA THR A 186 -4.57 0.10 20.76
C THR A 186 -5.58 -0.74 21.53
N MET A 187 -5.25 -1.05 22.77
CA MET A 187 -6.09 -1.87 23.63
C MET A 187 -6.63 -1.02 24.80
N VAL A 188 -7.91 -1.14 25.05
CA VAL A 188 -8.59 -0.40 26.12
C VAL A 188 -9.34 -1.39 27.01
N ARG A 189 -9.02 -1.38 28.28
CA ARG A 189 -9.74 -2.14 29.30
C ARG A 189 -11.15 -1.57 29.45
N GLN A 190 -12.18 -2.36 29.16
CA GLN A 190 -13.58 -1.98 29.35
C GLN A 190 -14.09 -2.43 30.71
N SER A 191 -13.66 -3.62 31.17
CA SER A 191 -13.91 -4.17 32.49
C SER A 191 -12.77 -5.06 32.93
N THR A 192 -12.89 -5.74 34.05
CA THR A 192 -11.92 -6.77 34.52
C THR A 192 -11.78 -7.94 33.55
N HIS A 193 -12.84 -8.27 32.80
CA HIS A 193 -12.91 -9.42 31.90
C HIS A 193 -13.27 -9.03 30.46
N GLN A 194 -13.13 -7.75 30.12
CA GLN A 194 -13.44 -7.30 28.77
C GLN A 194 -12.46 -6.26 28.28
N THR A 195 -11.88 -6.53 27.12
CA THR A 195 -10.89 -5.67 26.49
C THR A 195 -11.29 -5.35 25.05
N LYS A 196 -11.32 -4.06 24.72
CA LYS A 196 -11.50 -3.58 23.35
C LYS A 196 -10.15 -3.40 22.67
N VAL A 197 -9.99 -3.94 21.48
CA VAL A 197 -8.81 -3.79 20.64
C VAL A 197 -9.16 -3.04 19.37
N LYS A 198 -8.36 -2.07 19.03
CA LYS A 198 -8.39 -1.34 17.76
C LYS A 198 -7.14 -1.68 16.98
N LEU A 199 -7.31 -2.25 15.78
CA LEU A 199 -6.23 -2.52 14.84
C LEU A 199 -6.30 -1.53 13.70
N ARG A 200 -5.18 -0.96 13.32
CA ARG A 200 -5.05 -0.03 12.20
C ARG A 200 -3.82 -0.38 11.39
N PHE A 201 -3.92 -0.19 10.07
CA PHE A 201 -2.80 -0.35 9.16
C PHE A 201 -2.45 0.99 8.55
N ASP A 202 -1.15 1.31 8.52
CA ASP A 202 -0.61 2.53 7.94
C ASP A 202 -0.08 2.25 6.53
N ASN A 203 -0.26 3.20 5.62
CA ASN A 203 0.25 3.15 4.25
C ASN A 203 -0.26 1.96 3.41
N ILE A 204 -1.46 1.47 3.69
CA ILE A 204 -2.17 0.52 2.83
C ILE A 204 -3.11 1.30 1.92
N TYR A 205 -2.93 1.16 0.62
CA TYR A 205 -3.73 1.89 -0.37
C TYR A 205 -4.84 1.02 -0.97
N TYR A 206 -4.66 -0.30 -1.00
CA TYR A 206 -5.58 -1.23 -1.66
C TYR A 206 -6.58 -1.83 -0.68
N PRO A 207 -7.90 -1.63 -0.90
CA PRO A 207 -8.94 -2.14 0.01
C PRO A 207 -8.90 -3.66 0.18
N THR A 208 -8.66 -4.39 -0.92
CA THR A 208 -8.55 -5.86 -0.91
C THR A 208 -7.39 -6.35 -0.03
N THR A 209 -6.25 -5.67 -0.10
CA THR A 209 -5.08 -5.97 0.75
C THR A 209 -5.37 -5.66 2.21
N GLU A 210 -5.98 -4.51 2.50
CA GLU A 210 -6.32 -4.12 3.87
C GLU A 210 -7.31 -5.11 4.50
N GLN A 211 -8.34 -5.52 3.76
CA GLN A 211 -9.30 -6.52 4.22
C GLN A 211 -8.65 -7.86 4.53
N GLU A 212 -7.73 -8.31 3.68
CA GLU A 212 -6.97 -9.53 3.87
C GLU A 212 -6.09 -9.49 5.12
N LEU A 213 -5.42 -8.36 5.36
CA LEU A 213 -4.60 -8.16 6.56
C LEU A 213 -5.45 -8.23 7.83
N TYR A 214 -6.60 -7.56 7.87
CA TYR A 214 -7.53 -7.68 9.01
C TYR A 214 -7.94 -9.13 9.24
N ARG A 215 -8.32 -9.85 8.19
CA ARG A 215 -8.73 -11.25 8.27
C ARG A 215 -7.62 -12.12 8.88
N ASN A 216 -6.40 -11.98 8.39
CA ASN A 216 -5.27 -12.80 8.83
C ASN A 216 -4.86 -12.50 10.27
N VAL A 217 -4.78 -11.22 10.65
CA VAL A 217 -4.46 -10.86 12.03
C VAL A 217 -5.52 -11.38 12.99
N TRP A 218 -6.81 -11.15 12.70
CA TRP A 218 -7.87 -11.62 13.58
C TRP A 218 -7.97 -13.15 13.67
N ALA A 219 -7.72 -13.86 12.56
CA ALA A 219 -7.69 -15.32 12.59
C ALA A 219 -6.54 -15.86 13.45
N ALA A 220 -5.36 -15.23 13.41
CA ALA A 220 -4.24 -15.62 14.27
C ALA A 220 -4.53 -15.35 15.75
N VAL A 221 -5.15 -14.20 16.04
CA VAL A 221 -5.57 -13.84 17.40
C VAL A 221 -6.62 -14.80 17.94
N ASP A 222 -7.66 -15.08 17.15
CA ASP A 222 -8.72 -16.02 17.53
C ASP A 222 -8.13 -17.41 17.82
N LYS A 223 -7.20 -17.87 16.97
CA LYS A 223 -6.49 -19.14 17.20
C LYS A 223 -5.70 -19.13 18.50
N GLN A 224 -4.96 -18.06 18.80
CA GLN A 224 -4.19 -17.93 20.03
C GLN A 224 -5.11 -17.92 21.25
N MET A 225 -6.17 -17.13 21.24
CA MET A 225 -7.14 -17.05 22.34
C MET A 225 -7.86 -18.37 22.60
N PHE A 226 -8.06 -19.20 21.55
CA PHE A 226 -8.63 -20.54 21.68
C PHE A 226 -7.62 -21.54 22.30
N LEU A 227 -6.35 -21.48 21.89
CA LEU A 227 -5.30 -22.34 22.41
C LEU A 227 -5.08 -22.10 23.91
N ASP A 228 -5.05 -20.84 24.33
CA ASP A 228 -4.90 -20.49 25.75
C ASP A 228 -6.05 -21.10 26.58
N LYS A 229 -7.29 -20.99 26.09
CA LYS A 229 -8.46 -21.60 26.76
C LYS A 229 -8.40 -23.13 26.84
N ALA A 230 -7.77 -23.79 25.86
CA ALA A 230 -7.65 -25.26 25.85
C ALA A 230 -6.55 -25.76 26.79
N LEU A 231 -5.60 -24.90 27.17
CA LEU A 231 -4.51 -25.26 28.11
C LEU A 231 -4.87 -25.00 29.57
N ASP A 232 -5.87 -24.15 29.82
CA ASP A 232 -6.35 -23.83 31.18
C ASP A 232 -7.29 -24.92 31.78
N HIS A 233 -7.52 -26.02 31.05
CA HIS A 233 -8.32 -27.19 31.44
C HIS A 233 -7.44 -28.43 31.56
#